data_e3a948e93b6be414578c709d04fe5c47
#
_entry.id   e3a948e93b6be414578c709d04fe5c47
#
_cell.length_a   1.000
_cell.length_b   1.000
_cell.length_c   1.000
_cell.angle_alpha   90.00
_cell.angle_beta   90.00
_cell.angle_gamma   90.00
#
_symmetry.space_group_name_H-M   'P 1'
#
loop_
_entity.id
_entity.type
_entity.pdbx_description
1 polymer ?
#
loop_
_entity_poly.entity_id
_entity_poly.type
_entity_poly.pdbx_seq_one_letter_code
_entity_poly.pdbx_strand_id
1 'polypeptide(L)'
;MAKIKGAAKVAGDFIMKLLVGLLFVCIGIEGIANGTSGANALYRAIDNDVVNTILGIVLIVCGLLIAVPLFIKGIKPVFTKFSTIIVFIVWVLVIVFADFMTIGRYSGMGYFEWAENFIYHLLILNAIYSIAKKSFVALAAKVAK
;
A
#
# COMPACT_ATOMS: atom_id res chain seq x y z
N MET A 1 13.62 -15.98 27.38
CA MET A 1 13.16 -14.66 26.88
C MET A 1 13.45 -14.40 25.40
N ALA A 2 14.62 -14.69 24.85
CA ALA A 2 14.94 -14.43 23.42
C ALA A 2 14.04 -15.16 22.41
N LYS A 3 13.66 -16.43 22.65
CA LYS A 3 12.76 -17.22 21.79
C LYS A 3 11.35 -16.62 21.69
N ILE A 4 10.81 -16.10 22.80
CA ILE A 4 9.45 -15.50 22.84
C ILE A 4 9.44 -14.18 22.05
N LYS A 5 10.48 -13.35 22.19
CA LYS A 5 10.62 -12.10 21.40
C LYS A 5 10.74 -12.38 19.91
N GLY A 6 11.43 -13.46 19.51
CA GLY A 6 11.52 -13.89 18.11
C GLY A 6 10.17 -14.31 17.52
N ALA A 7 9.41 -15.13 18.24
CA ALA A 7 8.09 -15.59 17.80
C ALA A 7 7.08 -14.43 17.67
N ALA A 8 7.03 -13.52 18.63
CA ALA A 8 6.17 -12.34 18.58
C ALA A 8 6.49 -11.43 17.38
N LYS A 9 7.78 -11.26 17.05
CA LYS A 9 8.20 -10.47 15.89
C LYS A 9 7.78 -11.10 14.57
N VAL A 10 7.91 -12.43 14.44
CA VAL A 10 7.49 -13.17 13.22
C VAL A 10 5.97 -13.09 13.05
N ALA A 11 5.21 -13.26 14.12
CA ALA A 11 3.76 -13.12 14.11
C ALA A 11 3.33 -11.70 13.72
N GLY A 12 3.98 -10.66 14.25
CA GLY A 12 3.71 -9.28 13.90
C GLY A 12 3.99 -8.97 12.43
N ASP A 13 5.12 -9.43 11.89
CA ASP A 13 5.45 -9.27 10.46
C ASP A 13 4.42 -9.98 9.55
N PHE A 14 3.92 -11.15 9.95
CA PHE A 14 2.90 -11.89 9.22
C PHE A 14 1.56 -11.15 9.21
N ILE A 15 1.08 -10.73 10.38
CA ILE A 15 -0.18 -10.00 10.54
C ILE A 15 -0.15 -8.69 9.75
N MET A 16 0.95 -7.92 9.85
CA MET A 16 1.09 -6.66 9.11
C MET A 16 0.98 -6.85 7.61
N LYS A 17 1.67 -7.85 7.05
CA LYS A 17 1.59 -8.16 5.61
C LYS A 17 0.18 -8.59 5.20
N LEU A 18 -0.47 -9.42 6.01
CA LEU A 18 -1.82 -9.88 5.73
C LEU A 18 -2.80 -8.71 5.72
N LEU A 19 -2.75 -7.84 6.74
CA LEU A 19 -3.62 -6.67 6.83
C LEU A 19 -3.41 -5.69 5.67
N VAL A 20 -2.16 -5.38 5.32
CA VAL A 20 -1.86 -4.49 4.19
C VAL A 20 -2.31 -5.12 2.87
N GLY A 21 -2.07 -6.43 2.68
CA GLY A 21 -2.53 -7.13 1.48
C GLY A 21 -4.05 -7.13 1.34
N LEU A 22 -4.78 -7.43 2.42
CA LEU A 22 -6.25 -7.38 2.44
C LEU A 22 -6.78 -5.96 2.20
N LEU A 23 -6.18 -4.96 2.84
CA LEU A 23 -6.56 -3.57 2.66
C LEU A 23 -6.48 -3.15 1.19
N PHE A 24 -5.38 -3.49 0.50
CA PHE A 24 -5.23 -3.17 -0.92
C PHE A 24 -6.24 -3.90 -1.81
N VAL A 25 -6.55 -5.15 -1.50
CA VAL A 25 -7.60 -5.89 -2.22
C VAL A 25 -8.97 -5.22 -2.01
N CYS A 26 -9.31 -4.85 -0.77
CA CYS A 26 -10.58 -4.17 -0.48
C CYS A 26 -10.69 -2.81 -1.18
N ILE A 27 -9.66 -1.96 -1.07
CA ILE A 27 -9.63 -0.67 -1.77
C ILE A 27 -9.72 -0.90 -3.29
N GLY A 28 -8.98 -1.86 -3.83
CA GLY A 28 -8.99 -2.14 -5.25
C GLY A 28 -10.33 -2.63 -5.77
N ILE A 29 -11.04 -3.49 -5.03
CA ILE A 29 -12.40 -3.93 -5.38
C ILE A 29 -13.35 -2.73 -5.39
N GLU A 30 -13.26 -1.84 -4.41
CA GLU A 30 -14.09 -0.63 -4.35
C GLU A 30 -13.88 0.26 -5.58
N GLY A 31 -12.64 0.45 -6.03
CA GLY A 31 -12.33 1.24 -7.22
C GLY A 31 -12.92 0.65 -8.50
N ILE A 32 -12.98 -0.68 -8.62
CA ILE A 32 -13.60 -1.37 -9.77
C ILE A 32 -15.13 -1.31 -9.70
N ALA A 33 -15.70 -1.53 -8.49
CA ALA A 33 -17.13 -1.68 -8.32
C ALA A 33 -17.89 -0.35 -8.32
N ASN A 34 -17.31 0.68 -7.71
CA ASN A 34 -18.00 1.93 -7.42
C ASN A 34 -17.35 3.16 -8.11
N GLY A 35 -16.11 3.06 -8.57
CA GLY A 35 -15.41 4.16 -9.22
C GLY A 35 -15.45 5.45 -8.39
N THR A 36 -15.83 6.57 -9.01
CA THR A 36 -15.94 7.89 -8.38
C THR A 36 -17.09 7.99 -7.36
N SER A 37 -18.08 7.10 -7.41
CA SER A 37 -19.21 7.05 -6.48
C SER A 37 -18.90 6.31 -5.18
N GLY A 38 -17.71 5.71 -5.06
CA GLY A 38 -17.28 4.99 -3.87
C GLY A 38 -17.11 5.86 -2.64
N ALA A 39 -17.14 5.24 -1.46
CA ALA A 39 -16.92 5.93 -0.19
C ALA A 39 -15.46 6.37 -0.03
N ASN A 40 -14.51 5.70 -0.69
CA ASN A 40 -13.09 5.98 -0.55
C ASN A 40 -12.71 7.31 -1.19
N ALA A 41 -12.15 8.20 -0.38
CA ALA A 41 -11.73 9.53 -0.81
C ALA A 41 -10.69 9.51 -1.95
N LEU A 42 -9.86 8.47 -2.02
CA LEU A 42 -8.89 8.26 -3.10
C LEU A 42 -9.55 8.30 -4.48
N TYR A 43 -10.65 7.57 -4.67
CA TYR A 43 -11.33 7.47 -5.96
C TYR A 43 -12.14 8.72 -6.29
N ARG A 44 -12.73 9.36 -5.27
CA ARG A 44 -13.40 10.67 -5.44
C ARG A 44 -12.41 11.77 -5.82
N ALA A 45 -11.19 11.72 -5.29
CA ALA A 45 -10.15 12.70 -5.61
C ALA A 45 -9.71 12.63 -7.09
N ILE A 46 -9.63 11.42 -7.66
CA ILE A 46 -9.21 11.20 -9.05
C ILE A 46 -10.31 11.63 -10.05
N ASP A 47 -11.59 11.47 -9.67
CA ASP A 47 -12.76 11.90 -10.46
C ASP A 47 -12.77 11.40 -11.92
N ASN A 48 -12.34 10.14 -12.13
CA ASN A 48 -12.31 9.48 -13.43
C ASN A 48 -12.49 7.97 -13.27
N ASP A 49 -13.62 7.42 -13.72
CA ASP A 49 -13.96 6.00 -13.53
C ASP A 49 -13.00 5.03 -14.21
N VAL A 50 -12.48 5.37 -15.39
CA VAL A 50 -11.53 4.52 -16.10
C VAL A 50 -10.21 4.45 -15.32
N VAL A 51 -9.71 5.59 -14.86
CA VAL A 51 -8.48 5.67 -14.05
C VAL A 51 -8.69 4.94 -12.72
N ASN A 52 -9.83 5.11 -12.08
CA ASN A 52 -10.18 4.44 -10.83
C ASN A 52 -10.24 2.92 -10.99
N THR A 53 -10.81 2.42 -12.09
CA THR A 53 -10.83 0.99 -12.42
C THR A 53 -9.41 0.45 -12.61
N ILE A 54 -8.56 1.14 -13.38
CA ILE A 54 -7.17 0.74 -13.59
C ILE A 54 -6.40 0.73 -12.27
N LEU A 55 -6.55 1.78 -11.47
CA LEU A 55 -5.92 1.88 -10.15
C LEU A 55 -6.42 0.76 -9.22
N GLY A 56 -7.71 0.46 -9.25
CA GLY A 56 -8.30 -0.64 -8.49
C GLY A 56 -7.65 -1.99 -8.84
N ILE A 57 -7.48 -2.28 -10.13
CA ILE A 57 -6.78 -3.50 -10.59
C ILE A 57 -5.34 -3.52 -10.09
N VAL A 58 -4.62 -2.41 -10.21
CA VAL A 58 -3.22 -2.30 -9.74
C VAL A 58 -3.13 -2.54 -8.24
N LEU A 59 -4.05 -1.99 -7.44
CA LEU A 59 -4.07 -2.19 -6.00
C LEU A 59 -4.40 -3.64 -5.62
N ILE A 60 -5.32 -4.31 -6.31
CA ILE A 60 -5.57 -5.74 -6.10
C ILE A 60 -4.29 -6.55 -6.36
N VAL A 61 -3.61 -6.30 -7.47
CA VAL A 61 -2.34 -6.98 -7.78
C VAL A 61 -1.30 -6.70 -6.69
N CYS A 62 -1.16 -5.47 -6.24
CA CYS A 62 -0.26 -5.12 -5.13
C CYS A 62 -0.61 -5.88 -3.84
N GLY A 63 -1.89 -5.96 -3.50
CA GLY A 63 -2.37 -6.72 -2.34
C GLY A 63 -2.02 -8.20 -2.42
N LEU A 64 -2.23 -8.81 -3.58
CA LEU A 64 -1.88 -10.21 -3.85
C LEU A 64 -0.36 -10.43 -3.79
N LEU A 65 0.45 -9.51 -4.33
CA LEU A 65 1.92 -9.59 -4.28
C LEU A 65 2.47 -9.60 -2.84
N ILE A 66 1.76 -8.98 -1.89
CA ILE A 66 2.13 -9.01 -0.46
C ILE A 66 1.56 -10.24 0.23
N ALA A 67 0.29 -10.59 -0.03
CA ALA A 67 -0.42 -11.63 0.70
C ALA A 67 -0.06 -13.05 0.25
N VAL A 68 0.02 -13.30 -1.06
CA VAL A 68 0.25 -14.64 -1.62
C VAL A 68 1.53 -15.30 -1.11
N PRO A 69 2.68 -14.60 -1.00
CA PRO A 69 3.90 -15.20 -0.44
C PRO A 69 3.80 -15.67 1.02
N LEU A 70 2.75 -15.28 1.74
CA LEU A 70 2.52 -15.74 3.12
C LEU A 70 2.01 -17.18 3.16
N PHE A 71 1.30 -17.61 2.11
CA PHE A 71 0.60 -18.90 2.07
C PHE A 71 1.30 -19.91 1.17
N ILE A 72 2.05 -19.46 0.15
CA ILE A 72 2.73 -20.35 -0.80
C ILE A 72 4.18 -20.55 -0.36
N LYS A 73 4.49 -21.78 0.08
CA LYS A 73 5.86 -22.20 0.37
C LYS A 73 6.63 -22.40 -0.95
N GLY A 74 7.86 -21.85 -1.02
CA GLY A 74 8.73 -22.03 -2.21
C GLY A 74 8.87 -20.80 -3.10
N ILE A 75 8.17 -19.69 -2.82
CA ILE A 75 8.42 -18.43 -3.51
C ILE A 75 9.82 -17.92 -3.16
N LYS A 76 10.61 -17.65 -4.19
CA LYS A 76 11.98 -17.17 -4.02
C LYS A 76 12.02 -15.87 -3.21
N PRO A 77 12.89 -15.72 -2.19
CA PRO A 77 12.98 -14.51 -1.38
C PRO A 77 13.24 -13.24 -2.19
N VAL A 78 13.88 -13.38 -3.36
CA VAL A 78 14.13 -12.27 -4.29
C VAL A 78 12.81 -11.72 -4.82
N PHE A 79 11.86 -12.56 -5.22
CA PHE A 79 10.54 -12.15 -5.69
C PHE A 79 9.81 -11.34 -4.62
N THR A 80 9.75 -11.84 -3.39
CA THR A 80 9.08 -11.13 -2.28
C THR A 80 9.69 -9.76 -2.01
N LYS A 81 11.03 -9.62 -2.13
CA LYS A 81 11.72 -8.33 -1.95
C LYS A 81 11.33 -7.34 -3.05
N PHE A 82 11.36 -7.76 -4.31
CA PHE A 82 10.97 -6.90 -5.42
C PHE A 82 9.50 -6.50 -5.36
N SER A 83 8.61 -7.45 -5.08
CA SER A 83 7.18 -7.18 -4.91
C SER A 83 6.91 -6.10 -3.87
N THR A 84 7.57 -6.17 -2.72
CA THR A 84 7.38 -5.18 -1.65
C THR A 84 7.87 -3.79 -2.04
N ILE A 85 8.97 -3.70 -2.80
CA ILE A 85 9.50 -2.42 -3.31
C ILE A 85 8.54 -1.84 -4.35
N ILE A 86 8.03 -2.66 -5.27
CA ILE A 86 7.04 -2.22 -6.27
C ILE A 86 5.79 -1.67 -5.58
N VAL A 87 5.26 -2.37 -4.59
CA VAL A 87 4.08 -1.90 -3.84
C VAL A 87 4.36 -0.57 -3.13
N PHE A 88 5.55 -0.40 -2.57
CA PHE A 88 5.95 0.87 -1.96
C PHE A 88 5.96 2.01 -2.98
N ILE A 89 6.55 1.80 -4.16
CA ILE A 89 6.60 2.80 -5.23
C ILE A 89 5.19 3.14 -5.72
N VAL A 90 4.35 2.13 -5.97
CA VAL A 90 2.95 2.33 -6.39
C VAL A 90 2.20 3.17 -5.37
N TRP A 91 2.36 2.91 -4.06
CA TRP A 91 1.66 3.67 -3.04
C TRP A 91 2.17 5.13 -2.93
N VAL A 92 3.47 5.35 -3.11
CA VAL A 92 4.01 6.73 -3.21
C VAL A 92 3.39 7.47 -4.39
N LEU A 93 3.26 6.83 -5.55
CA LEU A 93 2.59 7.44 -6.71
C LEU A 93 1.12 7.74 -6.41
N VAL A 94 0.41 6.84 -5.74
CA VAL A 94 -0.98 7.08 -5.30
C VAL A 94 -1.07 8.34 -4.44
N ILE A 95 -0.20 8.51 -3.45
CA ILE A 95 -0.16 9.70 -2.60
C ILE A 95 0.08 10.96 -3.45
N VAL A 96 1.04 10.93 -4.38
CA VAL A 96 1.34 12.08 -5.24
C VAL A 96 0.10 12.46 -6.08
N PHE A 97 -0.55 11.50 -6.71
CA PHE A 97 -1.69 11.79 -7.58
C PHE A 97 -2.98 12.12 -6.82
N ALA A 98 -3.26 11.40 -5.73
CA ALA A 98 -4.50 11.56 -4.99
C ALA A 98 -4.47 12.74 -4.01
N ASP A 99 -3.35 12.99 -3.35
CA ASP A 99 -3.28 14.00 -2.31
C ASP A 99 -2.67 15.32 -2.82
N PHE A 100 -1.49 15.27 -3.46
CA PHE A 100 -0.81 16.51 -3.85
C PHE A 100 -1.39 17.16 -5.09
N MET A 101 -1.81 16.39 -6.11
CA MET A 101 -2.39 16.98 -7.32
C MET A 101 -3.84 17.45 -7.11
N THR A 102 -4.52 16.96 -6.08
CA THR A 102 -5.91 17.33 -5.79
C THR A 102 -6.07 18.40 -4.71
N ILE A 103 -5.00 18.77 -4.01
CA ILE A 103 -5.04 19.73 -2.89
C ILE A 103 -5.72 21.06 -3.27
N GLY A 104 -5.55 21.53 -4.49
CA GLY A 104 -6.17 22.75 -5.00
C GLY A 104 -7.69 22.70 -5.21
N ARG A 105 -8.29 21.50 -5.10
CA ARG A 105 -9.75 21.31 -5.20
C ARG A 105 -10.46 21.50 -3.86
N TYR A 106 -9.74 21.52 -2.75
CA TYR A 106 -10.28 21.67 -1.41
C TYR A 106 -10.32 23.14 -0.98
N SER A 107 -11.36 23.54 -0.25
CA SER A 107 -11.49 24.87 0.32
C SER A 107 -12.19 24.81 1.69
N GLY A 108 -11.90 25.77 2.56
CA GLY A 108 -12.54 25.85 3.88
C GLY A 108 -12.40 24.58 4.70
N MET A 109 -13.51 24.04 5.18
CA MET A 109 -13.55 22.81 6.00
C MET A 109 -13.07 21.56 5.23
N GLY A 110 -13.08 21.58 3.89
CA GLY A 110 -12.58 20.48 3.07
C GLY A 110 -11.09 20.19 3.25
N TYR A 111 -10.30 21.18 3.69
CA TYR A 111 -8.88 20.95 4.03
C TYR A 111 -8.68 19.97 5.18
N PHE A 112 -9.61 19.91 6.14
CA PHE A 112 -9.54 18.94 7.24
C PHE A 112 -9.81 17.52 6.72
N GLU A 113 -10.78 17.35 5.83
CA GLU A 113 -11.04 16.06 5.16
C GLU A 113 -9.81 15.61 4.33
N TRP A 114 -9.22 16.52 3.57
CA TRP A 114 -7.99 16.24 2.84
C TRP A 114 -6.85 15.83 3.79
N ALA A 115 -6.63 16.57 4.87
CA ALA A 115 -5.57 16.29 5.83
C ALA A 115 -5.76 14.92 6.50
N GLU A 116 -7.00 14.56 6.86
CA GLU A 116 -7.33 13.25 7.41
C GLU A 116 -6.98 12.12 6.42
N ASN A 117 -7.41 12.24 5.16
CA ASN A 117 -7.11 11.26 4.12
C ASN A 117 -5.60 11.15 3.86
N PHE A 118 -4.89 12.27 3.81
CA PHE A 118 -3.44 12.28 3.65
C PHE A 118 -2.74 11.55 4.81
N ILE A 119 -3.18 11.77 6.05
CA ILE A 119 -2.65 11.04 7.22
C ILE A 119 -2.91 9.53 7.08
N TYR A 120 -4.10 9.10 6.65
CA TYR A 120 -4.39 7.69 6.40
C TYR A 120 -3.45 7.10 5.34
N HIS A 121 -3.20 7.81 4.25
CA HIS A 121 -2.27 7.37 3.21
C HIS A 121 -0.82 7.26 3.74
N LEU A 122 -0.39 8.19 4.61
CA LEU A 122 0.93 8.12 5.26
C LEU A 122 1.03 6.95 6.26
N LEU A 123 -0.05 6.63 7.00
CA LEU A 123 -0.07 5.47 7.89
C LEU A 123 0.09 4.16 7.09
N ILE A 124 -0.60 4.04 5.96
CA ILE A 124 -0.45 2.90 5.05
C ILE A 124 0.98 2.85 4.49
N LEU A 125 1.53 4.00 4.07
CA LEU A 125 2.92 4.08 3.60
C LEU A 125 3.92 3.60 4.65
N ASN A 126 3.73 4.01 5.90
CA ASN A 126 4.58 3.57 7.01
C ASN A 126 4.48 2.04 7.25
N ALA A 127 3.28 1.47 7.15
CA ALA A 127 3.07 0.03 7.23
C ALA A 127 3.82 -0.72 6.11
N ILE A 128 3.70 -0.24 4.84
CA ILE A 128 4.41 -0.79 3.69
C ILE A 128 5.93 -0.64 3.86
N TYR A 129 6.40 0.54 4.30
CA TYR A 129 7.82 0.78 4.57
C TYR A 129 8.36 -0.20 5.62
N SER A 130 7.62 -0.44 6.69
CA SER A 130 8.00 -1.40 7.75
C SER A 130 8.19 -2.81 7.19
N ILE A 131 7.34 -3.22 6.23
CA ILE A 131 7.45 -4.49 5.51
C ILE A 131 8.66 -4.46 4.56
N ALA A 132 8.89 -3.35 3.84
CA ALA A 132 9.90 -3.20 2.79
C ALA A 132 11.30 -2.92 3.32
N LYS A 133 11.45 -2.42 4.54
CA LYS A 133 12.72 -1.95 5.12
C LYS A 133 13.89 -2.94 4.93
N LYS A 134 13.66 -4.22 5.17
CA LYS A 134 14.68 -5.27 4.99
C LYS A 134 15.08 -5.45 3.52
N SER A 135 14.13 -5.21 2.60
CA SER A 135 14.35 -5.29 1.15
C SER A 135 15.17 -4.11 0.64
N PHE A 136 14.90 -2.91 1.13
CA PHE A 136 15.68 -1.71 0.80
C PHE A 136 17.12 -1.80 1.28
N VAL A 137 17.34 -2.25 2.54
CA VAL A 137 18.70 -2.44 3.08
C VAL A 137 19.49 -3.45 2.24
N ALA A 138 18.86 -4.56 1.84
CA ALA A 138 19.51 -5.57 1.02
C ALA A 138 19.82 -5.07 -0.40
N LEU A 139 19.00 -4.18 -0.97
CA LEU A 139 19.25 -3.57 -2.27
C LEU A 139 20.39 -2.56 -2.19
N ALA A 140 20.38 -1.67 -1.19
CA ALA A 140 21.43 -0.68 -0.97
C ALA A 140 22.80 -1.32 -0.80
N ALA A 141 22.89 -2.43 -0.06
CA ALA A 141 24.15 -3.18 0.12
C ALA A 141 24.68 -3.81 -1.19
N LYS A 142 23.83 -4.03 -2.21
CA LYS A 142 24.25 -4.53 -3.52
C LYS A 142 24.75 -3.42 -4.45
N VAL A 143 24.20 -2.22 -4.34
CA VAL A 143 24.59 -1.07 -5.16
C VAL A 143 25.90 -0.45 -4.66
N ALA A 144 26.22 -0.61 -3.38
CA ALA A 144 27.46 -0.10 -2.77
C ALA A 144 28.69 -0.98 -2.99
N LYS A 145 28.55 -2.10 -3.69
CA LYS A 145 29.66 -3.01 -4.11
C LYS A 145 29.94 -2.85 -5.59
#